data_78bcfe136014b49cf5036743a2301dd8
#
_entry.id   78bcfe136014b49cf5036743a2301dd8
#
_cell.length_a   1.000
_cell.length_b   1.000
_cell.length_c   1.000
_cell.angle_alpha   90.00
_cell.angle_beta   90.00
_cell.angle_gamma   90.00
#
_symmetry.space_group_name_H-M   'P 1'
#
loop_
_entity.id
_entity.type
_entity.pdbx_description
1 polymer ?
#
loop_
_entity_poly.entity_id
_entity_poly.type
_entity_poly.pdbx_seq_one_letter_code
_entity_poly.pdbx_strand_id
1 'polypeptide(L)'
;RLLALCLLLALLLCACSAAGQPTQATQQPTEETAAAPTETAAAPKTFGLSYLPEHGFNPYTCTATVNRAAFSLLYESLFVVSSHFRAEPLLCESFTASEDGKTYRYTLVSGVSFSDGAPLTAQDAAASLRAAQQSALYSGRLAHMLSVTADDDRTLTVTLDTAYENFSLMLDVPIVSAATVQSSTPLGTGPYYLDGEVLRRSSRWWQTQAPAVTAETIELQAAK
;
A
#
# COMPACT_ATOMS: atom_id res chain seq x y z
N ARG A 1 44.29 -29.99 -9.33
CA ARG A 1 45.68 -29.45 -9.24
C ARG A 1 45.53 -28.00 -8.79
N LEU A 2 45.95 -27.48 -7.75
CA LEU A 2 46.82 -27.70 -6.57
C LEU A 2 46.30 -26.77 -5.52
N LEU A 3 45.91 -27.24 -4.33
CA LEU A 3 46.73 -27.23 -3.12
C LEU A 3 47.06 -25.79 -2.66
N ALA A 4 46.42 -25.31 -1.56
CA ALA A 4 46.77 -25.62 -0.17
C ALA A 4 47.94 -24.83 0.36
N LEU A 5 47.79 -24.44 1.62
CA LEU A 5 48.89 -24.15 2.55
C LEU A 5 49.10 -22.63 2.83
N CYS A 6 49.14 -22.12 3.95
CA CYS A 6 49.58 -22.36 5.33
C CYS A 6 49.00 -21.22 6.16
N LEU A 7 48.40 -21.38 7.20
CA LEU A 7 48.76 -21.81 8.57
C LEU A 7 50.04 -21.20 9.16
N LEU A 8 49.80 -20.58 10.30
CA LEU A 8 50.66 -20.50 11.49
C LEU A 8 51.61 -19.29 11.69
N LEU A 9 51.56 -18.93 12.92
CA LEU A 9 52.60 -18.38 13.81
C LEU A 9 52.55 -16.86 14.04
N ALA A 10 52.70 -16.33 15.21
CA ALA A 10 53.01 -16.87 16.55
C ALA A 10 52.68 -15.85 17.64
N LEU A 11 52.38 -16.34 18.78
CA LEU A 11 52.51 -15.73 20.08
C LEU A 11 53.92 -15.14 20.32
N LEU A 12 53.99 -13.99 21.01
CA LEU A 12 55.07 -13.73 21.95
C LEU A 12 54.60 -12.59 22.89
N LEU A 13 54.26 -12.96 24.05
CA LEU A 13 54.70 -12.66 25.40
C LEU A 13 55.76 -11.57 25.51
N CYS A 14 55.52 -10.54 26.31
CA CYS A 14 56.48 -10.05 27.26
C CYS A 14 55.80 -9.45 28.49
N ALA A 15 56.04 -10.03 29.58
CA ALA A 15 55.71 -9.60 30.93
C ALA A 15 56.89 -8.79 31.50
N CYS A 16 56.62 -8.09 32.57
CA CYS A 16 57.46 -7.57 33.64
C CYS A 16 57.20 -6.08 33.89
N SER A 17 57.13 -5.54 35.01
CA SER A 17 57.26 -5.95 36.43
C SER A 17 56.91 -4.75 37.32
N ALA A 18 56.18 -5.02 38.32
CA ALA A 18 56.29 -4.69 39.71
C ALA A 18 56.61 -3.24 40.18
N ALA A 19 55.82 -2.87 41.14
CA ALA A 19 56.09 -2.36 42.48
C ALA A 19 55.50 -0.98 42.80
N GLY A 20 54.73 -0.96 43.88
CA GLY A 20 54.45 0.26 44.64
C GLY A 20 53.01 0.43 45.12
N GLN A 21 52.62 -0.30 46.20
CA GLN A 21 51.51 0.15 47.05
C GLN A 21 51.97 1.30 47.94
N PRO A 22 51.03 2.20 48.29
CA PRO A 22 50.46 2.08 49.60
C PRO A 22 48.94 2.31 49.68
N THR A 23 48.40 1.60 50.60
CA THR A 23 47.10 1.61 51.24
C THR A 23 46.52 3.00 51.47
N GLN A 24 45.26 3.24 51.11
CA GLN A 24 44.32 4.01 51.93
C GLN A 24 42.86 3.83 51.56
N ALA A 25 42.10 3.49 52.56
CA ALA A 25 40.72 3.88 52.89
C ALA A 25 39.57 3.46 51.96
N THR A 26 38.88 2.49 52.44
CA THR A 26 37.48 2.15 52.22
C THR A 26 36.60 3.41 52.26
N GLN A 27 36.02 3.75 51.11
CA GLN A 27 34.74 4.43 51.04
C GLN A 27 33.86 3.69 50.04
N GLN A 28 32.83 3.13 50.60
CA GLN A 28 31.74 2.43 49.88
C GLN A 28 30.89 3.49 49.18
N PRO A 29 30.75 3.47 47.86
CA PRO A 29 29.74 4.29 47.20
C PRO A 29 28.39 3.64 47.37
N THR A 30 27.49 4.36 47.98
CA THR A 30 26.05 4.08 47.98
C THR A 30 25.59 3.87 46.53
N GLU A 31 25.02 2.71 46.25
CA GLU A 31 24.30 2.42 45.02
C GLU A 31 23.09 3.35 44.95
N GLU A 32 23.24 4.43 44.21
CA GLU A 32 22.13 5.22 43.74
C GLU A 32 21.50 4.45 42.60
N THR A 33 20.40 3.79 42.91
CA THR A 33 19.53 3.13 41.92
C THR A 33 19.08 4.19 40.90
N ALA A 34 19.81 4.32 39.81
CA ALA A 34 19.36 5.09 38.65
C ALA A 34 18.07 4.45 38.13
N ALA A 35 16.95 5.11 38.41
CA ALA A 35 15.69 4.81 37.77
C ALA A 35 15.90 4.84 36.26
N ALA A 36 15.64 3.74 35.58
CA ALA A 36 15.61 3.69 34.13
C ALA A 36 14.69 4.79 33.60
N PRO A 37 15.10 5.53 32.55
CA PRO A 37 14.21 6.53 31.98
C PRO A 37 12.95 5.80 31.49
N THR A 38 11.83 6.15 32.11
CA THR A 38 10.51 5.76 31.60
C THR A 38 10.40 6.36 30.20
N GLU A 39 10.49 5.53 29.18
CA GLU A 39 10.25 5.93 27.80
C GLU A 39 8.83 6.49 27.76
N THR A 40 8.71 7.80 27.77
CA THR A 40 7.45 8.50 27.62
C THR A 40 6.95 8.13 26.22
N ALA A 41 5.92 7.30 26.16
CA ALA A 41 5.28 6.94 24.91
C ALA A 41 5.02 8.24 24.13
N ALA A 42 5.65 8.36 22.97
CA ALA A 42 5.46 9.53 22.11
C ALA A 42 3.97 9.66 21.82
N ALA A 43 3.42 10.86 22.01
CA ALA A 43 2.02 11.15 21.70
C ALA A 43 1.73 10.65 20.26
N PRO A 44 0.58 10.02 20.00
CA PRO A 44 0.24 9.53 18.67
C PRO A 44 0.35 10.69 17.69
N LYS A 45 1.14 10.50 16.63
CA LYS A 45 1.28 11.51 15.57
C LYS A 45 -0.05 11.57 14.82
N THR A 46 -0.82 12.63 15.07
CA THR A 46 -2.02 12.92 14.27
C THR A 46 -1.58 13.56 12.96
N PHE A 47 -2.06 13.00 11.85
CA PHE A 47 -1.88 13.59 10.53
C PHE A 47 -3.20 14.26 10.12
N GLY A 48 -3.12 15.48 9.61
CA GLY A 48 -4.24 16.17 9.02
C GLY A 48 -4.15 16.13 7.50
N LEU A 49 -5.28 15.87 6.84
CA LEU A 49 -5.43 15.94 5.39
C LEU A 49 -6.53 16.93 5.06
N SER A 50 -6.22 17.97 4.30
CA SER A 50 -7.22 18.90 3.83
C SER A 50 -8.14 18.26 2.79
N TYR A 51 -9.45 18.59 2.82
CA TYR A 51 -10.42 18.11 1.84
C TYR A 51 -11.57 19.10 1.64
N LEU A 52 -12.33 18.91 0.58
CA LEU A 52 -13.57 19.65 0.26
C LEU A 52 -14.75 18.68 0.45
N PRO A 53 -15.53 18.82 1.54
CA PRO A 53 -16.59 17.86 1.90
C PRO A 53 -17.63 17.64 0.80
N GLU A 54 -18.00 18.68 0.07
CA GLU A 54 -19.01 18.67 -0.99
C GLU A 54 -18.63 17.81 -2.21
N HIS A 55 -17.33 17.51 -2.38
CA HIS A 55 -16.85 16.70 -3.52
C HIS A 55 -16.77 15.19 -3.21
N GLY A 56 -16.86 14.79 -1.92
CA GLY A 56 -16.68 13.39 -1.51
C GLY A 56 -15.36 12.80 -1.94
N PHE A 57 -15.30 11.48 -1.94
CA PHE A 57 -14.09 10.71 -2.33
C PHE A 57 -14.34 9.69 -3.44
N ASN A 58 -15.46 9.79 -4.18
CA ASN A 58 -15.69 8.86 -5.30
C ASN A 58 -14.64 9.09 -6.39
N PRO A 59 -13.82 8.09 -6.74
CA PRO A 59 -12.70 8.27 -7.64
C PRO A 59 -13.13 8.60 -9.09
N TYR A 60 -14.38 8.33 -9.44
CA TYR A 60 -14.87 8.54 -10.81
C TYR A 60 -15.58 9.88 -10.99
N THR A 61 -16.06 10.48 -9.92
CA THR A 61 -16.83 11.74 -9.97
C THR A 61 -16.18 12.89 -9.23
N CYS A 62 -15.26 12.63 -8.30
CA CYS A 62 -14.59 13.69 -7.53
C CYS A 62 -13.59 14.45 -8.39
N THR A 63 -13.87 15.72 -8.65
CA THR A 63 -13.00 16.64 -9.41
C THR A 63 -12.04 17.43 -8.53
N ALA A 64 -12.23 17.43 -7.20
CA ALA A 64 -11.39 18.16 -6.27
C ALA A 64 -10.00 17.49 -6.13
N THR A 65 -8.97 18.17 -6.59
CA THR A 65 -7.59 17.65 -6.55
C THR A 65 -7.12 17.36 -5.12
N VAL A 66 -7.55 18.19 -4.14
CA VAL A 66 -7.20 18.01 -2.74
C VAL A 66 -7.76 16.68 -2.19
N ASN A 67 -9.00 16.31 -2.53
CA ASN A 67 -9.61 15.06 -2.09
C ASN A 67 -8.94 13.84 -2.72
N ARG A 68 -8.44 13.98 -3.95
CA ARG A 68 -7.77 12.90 -4.68
C ARG A 68 -6.47 12.44 -3.99
N ALA A 69 -5.88 13.27 -3.14
CA ALA A 69 -4.73 12.87 -2.32
C ALA A 69 -5.05 11.70 -1.38
N ALA A 70 -6.32 11.52 -0.99
CA ALA A 70 -6.75 10.39 -0.16
C ALA A 70 -7.01 9.10 -0.96
N PHE A 71 -7.03 9.14 -2.29
CA PHE A 71 -7.42 7.96 -3.09
C PHE A 71 -6.49 6.78 -2.88
N SER A 72 -5.18 6.99 -2.81
CA SER A 72 -4.20 5.93 -2.54
C SER A 72 -4.30 5.35 -1.12
N LEU A 73 -4.98 6.04 -0.21
CA LEU A 73 -5.26 5.56 1.14
C LEU A 73 -6.54 4.73 1.20
N LEU A 74 -7.52 5.06 0.36
CA LEU A 74 -8.85 4.44 0.36
C LEU A 74 -8.97 3.30 -0.65
N TYR A 75 -8.29 3.42 -1.79
CA TYR A 75 -8.51 2.54 -2.94
C TYR A 75 -7.21 1.98 -3.49
N GLU A 76 -7.29 0.77 -3.99
CA GLU A 76 -6.23 0.11 -4.74
C GLU A 76 -6.70 -0.14 -6.17
N SER A 77 -5.77 -0.42 -7.08
CA SER A 77 -6.02 -0.66 -8.51
C SER A 77 -5.54 -2.06 -8.91
N LEU A 78 -5.90 -2.52 -10.11
CA LEU A 78 -5.38 -3.80 -10.62
C LEU A 78 -3.87 -3.76 -10.78
N PHE A 79 -3.35 -2.61 -11.24
CA PHE A 79 -1.93 -2.35 -11.41
C PHE A 79 -1.58 -0.97 -10.88
N VAL A 80 -0.33 -0.78 -10.48
CA VAL A 80 0.27 0.54 -10.23
C VAL A 80 1.31 0.82 -11.30
N VAL A 81 1.45 2.09 -11.67
CA VAL A 81 2.49 2.50 -12.63
C VAL A 81 3.74 2.88 -11.85
N SER A 82 4.82 2.14 -12.06
CA SER A 82 6.10 2.42 -11.42
C SER A 82 6.79 3.66 -12.01
N SER A 83 7.85 4.14 -11.34
CA SER A 83 8.68 5.25 -11.82
C SER A 83 9.37 4.97 -13.17
N HIS A 84 9.44 3.71 -13.60
CA HIS A 84 9.97 3.27 -14.88
C HIS A 84 8.88 3.06 -15.95
N PHE A 85 7.66 3.57 -15.71
CA PHE A 85 6.51 3.41 -16.60
C PHE A 85 6.16 1.95 -16.89
N ARG A 86 6.23 1.10 -15.87
CA ARG A 86 5.81 -0.30 -15.96
C ARG A 86 4.56 -0.52 -15.13
N ALA A 87 3.67 -1.37 -15.63
CA ALA A 87 2.53 -1.86 -14.87
C ALA A 87 3.03 -2.91 -13.88
N GLU A 88 2.98 -2.60 -12.60
CA GLU A 88 3.29 -3.52 -11.51
C GLU A 88 1.97 -4.04 -10.92
N PRO A 89 1.78 -5.38 -10.85
CA PRO A 89 0.55 -5.95 -10.32
C PRO A 89 0.30 -5.52 -8.87
N LEU A 90 -0.96 -5.19 -8.54
CA LEU A 90 -1.40 -4.90 -7.17
C LEU A 90 -2.58 -5.81 -6.80
N LEU A 91 -3.81 -5.52 -7.24
CA LEU A 91 -4.96 -6.42 -7.06
C LEU A 91 -5.01 -7.54 -8.12
N CYS A 92 -4.15 -7.50 -9.13
CA CYS A 92 -3.99 -8.53 -10.14
C CYS A 92 -2.91 -9.53 -9.73
N GLU A 93 -3.24 -10.81 -9.64
CA GLU A 93 -2.28 -11.90 -9.38
C GLU A 93 -1.54 -12.33 -10.64
N SER A 94 -2.28 -12.43 -11.75
CA SER A 94 -1.75 -12.85 -13.06
C SER A 94 -2.65 -12.39 -14.19
N PHE A 95 -2.11 -12.34 -15.39
CA PHE A 95 -2.90 -12.06 -16.57
C PHE A 95 -2.35 -12.78 -17.81
N THR A 96 -3.22 -12.94 -18.81
CA THR A 96 -2.87 -13.43 -20.15
C THR A 96 -3.45 -12.50 -21.19
N ALA A 97 -2.76 -12.38 -22.33
CA ALA A 97 -3.24 -11.67 -23.50
C ALA A 97 -3.44 -12.64 -24.66
N SER A 98 -4.43 -12.37 -25.50
CA SER A 98 -4.60 -13.08 -26.77
C SER A 98 -3.47 -12.73 -27.76
N GLU A 99 -3.22 -13.59 -28.73
CA GLU A 99 -2.17 -13.38 -29.74
C GLU A 99 -2.39 -12.10 -30.57
N ASP A 100 -3.64 -11.70 -30.77
CA ASP A 100 -3.99 -10.47 -31.48
C ASP A 100 -3.90 -9.19 -30.59
N GLY A 101 -3.55 -9.32 -29.32
CA GLY A 101 -3.39 -8.22 -28.37
C GLY A 101 -4.69 -7.47 -28.03
N LYS A 102 -5.87 -8.08 -28.30
CA LYS A 102 -7.17 -7.42 -28.10
C LYS A 102 -7.96 -7.95 -26.92
N THR A 103 -7.61 -9.09 -26.37
CA THR A 103 -8.31 -9.68 -25.23
C THR A 103 -7.33 -9.96 -24.11
N TYR A 104 -7.66 -9.46 -22.93
CA TYR A 104 -6.88 -9.64 -21.71
C TYR A 104 -7.74 -10.34 -20.67
N ARG A 105 -7.20 -11.37 -20.05
CA ARG A 105 -7.81 -12.07 -18.94
C ARG A 105 -6.99 -11.87 -17.69
N TYR A 106 -7.56 -11.22 -16.68
CA TYR A 106 -6.91 -10.87 -15.42
C TYR A 106 -7.47 -11.74 -14.28
N THR A 107 -6.60 -12.28 -13.44
CA THR A 107 -6.98 -13.02 -12.23
C THR A 107 -6.66 -12.15 -11.01
N LEU A 108 -7.63 -11.97 -10.11
CA LEU A 108 -7.47 -11.17 -8.91
C LEU A 108 -6.71 -11.92 -7.82
N VAL A 109 -5.97 -11.19 -6.99
CA VAL A 109 -5.38 -11.70 -5.75
C VAL A 109 -6.48 -12.24 -4.85
N SER A 110 -6.24 -13.39 -4.22
CA SER A 110 -7.18 -14.01 -3.28
C SER A 110 -7.10 -13.40 -1.89
N GLY A 111 -8.20 -13.44 -1.13
CA GLY A 111 -8.22 -13.02 0.28
C GLY A 111 -8.27 -11.51 0.49
N VAL A 112 -8.45 -10.71 -0.57
CA VAL A 112 -8.69 -9.27 -0.46
C VAL A 112 -10.14 -9.02 -0.09
N SER A 113 -10.36 -8.07 0.84
CA SER A 113 -11.70 -7.62 1.22
C SER A 113 -11.80 -6.10 1.28
N PHE A 114 -12.98 -5.59 1.08
CA PHE A 114 -13.32 -4.19 1.33
C PHE A 114 -13.30 -3.87 2.83
N SER A 115 -13.37 -2.59 3.15
CA SER A 115 -13.34 -2.10 4.54
C SER A 115 -14.49 -2.63 5.42
N ASP A 116 -15.62 -3.00 4.85
CA ASP A 116 -16.75 -3.63 5.54
C ASP A 116 -16.58 -5.14 5.74
N GLY A 117 -15.58 -5.75 5.10
CA GLY A 117 -15.28 -7.19 5.15
C GLY A 117 -15.88 -8.00 4.01
N ALA A 118 -16.64 -7.40 3.09
CA ALA A 118 -17.08 -8.08 1.88
C ALA A 118 -15.87 -8.46 1.00
N PRO A 119 -15.82 -9.65 0.41
CA PRO A 119 -14.71 -10.05 -0.45
C PRO A 119 -14.68 -9.21 -1.74
N LEU A 120 -13.47 -8.89 -2.20
CA LEU A 120 -13.28 -8.34 -3.54
C LEU A 120 -13.54 -9.42 -4.59
N THR A 121 -14.35 -9.08 -5.59
CA THR A 121 -14.67 -9.97 -6.71
C THR A 121 -14.35 -9.33 -8.07
N ALA A 122 -14.26 -10.16 -9.12
CA ALA A 122 -14.12 -9.68 -10.48
C ALA A 122 -15.32 -8.83 -10.93
N GLN A 123 -16.50 -9.03 -10.32
CA GLN A 123 -17.66 -8.18 -10.58
C GLN A 123 -17.43 -6.74 -10.12
N ASP A 124 -16.75 -6.55 -8.98
CA ASP A 124 -16.39 -5.23 -8.47
C ASP A 124 -15.39 -4.55 -9.39
N ALA A 125 -14.37 -5.28 -9.83
CA ALA A 125 -13.39 -4.78 -10.79
C ALA A 125 -14.04 -4.39 -12.12
N ALA A 126 -14.93 -5.23 -12.65
CA ALA A 126 -15.66 -4.94 -13.88
C ALA A 126 -16.60 -3.74 -13.75
N ALA A 127 -17.31 -3.60 -12.62
CA ALA A 127 -18.16 -2.44 -12.34
C ALA A 127 -17.33 -1.16 -12.24
N SER A 128 -16.18 -1.22 -11.57
CA SER A 128 -15.23 -0.12 -11.40
C SER A 128 -14.69 0.37 -12.74
N LEU A 129 -14.23 -0.54 -13.61
CA LEU A 129 -13.70 -0.17 -14.91
C LEU A 129 -14.79 0.42 -15.83
N ARG A 130 -16.03 -0.09 -15.76
CA ARG A 130 -17.17 0.52 -16.49
C ARG A 130 -17.48 1.92 -15.99
N ALA A 131 -17.49 2.14 -14.67
CA ALA A 131 -17.70 3.47 -14.09
C ALA A 131 -16.58 4.43 -14.48
N ALA A 132 -15.33 3.97 -14.43
CA ALA A 132 -14.17 4.75 -14.84
C ALA A 132 -14.21 5.13 -16.33
N GLN A 133 -14.60 4.21 -17.20
CA GLN A 133 -14.72 4.49 -18.64
C GLN A 133 -15.75 5.60 -18.94
N GLN A 134 -16.77 5.74 -18.09
CA GLN A 134 -17.79 6.78 -18.21
C GLN A 134 -17.39 8.10 -17.51
N SER A 135 -16.31 8.10 -16.74
CA SER A 135 -15.89 9.27 -15.99
C SER A 135 -15.02 10.21 -16.82
N ALA A 136 -15.12 11.52 -16.57
CA ALA A 136 -14.24 12.50 -17.21
C ALA A 136 -12.75 12.31 -16.86
N LEU A 137 -12.46 11.63 -15.75
CA LEU A 137 -11.09 11.44 -15.27
C LEU A 137 -10.36 10.28 -15.98
N TYR A 138 -11.09 9.21 -16.37
CA TYR A 138 -10.49 7.98 -16.87
C TYR A 138 -10.96 7.57 -18.27
N SER A 139 -11.99 8.22 -18.84
CA SER A 139 -12.56 7.83 -20.14
C SER A 139 -11.52 7.80 -21.26
N GLY A 140 -10.61 8.78 -21.32
CA GLY A 140 -9.53 8.81 -22.30
C GLY A 140 -8.54 7.65 -22.13
N ARG A 141 -8.27 7.24 -20.88
CA ARG A 141 -7.37 6.12 -20.56
C ARG A 141 -7.97 4.78 -20.99
N LEU A 142 -9.29 4.63 -20.86
CA LEU A 142 -10.03 3.41 -21.18
C LEU A 142 -10.77 3.48 -22.53
N ALA A 143 -10.39 4.42 -23.41
CA ALA A 143 -11.07 4.66 -24.67
C ALA A 143 -11.11 3.43 -25.59
N HIS A 144 -10.07 2.58 -25.54
CA HIS A 144 -10.00 1.36 -26.36
C HIS A 144 -10.68 0.14 -25.73
N MET A 145 -11.25 0.26 -24.52
CA MET A 145 -11.97 -0.83 -23.87
C MET A 145 -13.38 -0.95 -24.46
N LEU A 146 -13.65 -2.00 -25.23
CA LEU A 146 -14.98 -2.31 -25.76
C LEU A 146 -15.88 -2.92 -24.70
N SER A 147 -15.34 -3.84 -23.90
CA SER A 147 -16.12 -4.52 -22.87
C SER A 147 -15.22 -4.98 -21.73
N VAL A 148 -15.83 -5.14 -20.57
CA VAL A 148 -15.25 -5.82 -19.41
C VAL A 148 -16.33 -6.70 -18.78
N THR A 149 -16.01 -7.96 -18.55
CA THR A 149 -16.89 -8.97 -17.95
C THR A 149 -16.18 -9.73 -16.85
N ALA A 150 -16.89 -10.03 -15.78
CA ALA A 150 -16.45 -11.00 -14.79
C ALA A 150 -16.82 -12.39 -15.30
N ASP A 151 -15.82 -13.27 -15.45
CA ASP A 151 -16.01 -14.64 -15.90
C ASP A 151 -16.39 -15.56 -14.75
N ASP A 152 -15.79 -15.27 -13.58
CA ASP A 152 -16.04 -15.91 -12.30
C ASP A 152 -15.72 -14.91 -11.16
N ASP A 153 -15.68 -15.34 -9.90
CA ASP A 153 -15.46 -14.46 -8.76
C ASP A 153 -14.08 -13.78 -8.78
N ARG A 154 -13.09 -14.36 -9.45
CA ARG A 154 -11.71 -13.86 -9.44
C ARG A 154 -11.17 -13.49 -10.81
N THR A 155 -11.86 -13.85 -11.87
CA THR A 155 -11.36 -13.67 -13.23
C THR A 155 -12.25 -12.70 -13.99
N LEU A 156 -11.63 -11.72 -14.63
CA LEU A 156 -12.30 -10.79 -15.53
C LEU A 156 -11.61 -10.77 -16.89
N THR A 157 -12.41 -10.62 -17.94
CA THR A 157 -11.96 -10.47 -19.32
C THR A 157 -12.23 -9.04 -19.79
N VAL A 158 -11.21 -8.39 -20.33
CA VAL A 158 -11.29 -7.08 -21.00
C VAL A 158 -11.06 -7.29 -22.50
N THR A 159 -11.95 -6.74 -23.33
CA THR A 159 -11.82 -6.77 -24.79
C THR A 159 -11.60 -5.35 -25.30
N LEU A 160 -10.67 -5.20 -26.24
CA LEU A 160 -10.27 -3.92 -26.85
C LEU A 160 -10.70 -3.85 -28.31
N ASP A 161 -10.94 -2.65 -28.82
CA ASP A 161 -11.23 -2.39 -30.24
C ASP A 161 -9.96 -2.52 -31.12
N THR A 162 -8.82 -2.21 -30.54
CA THR A 162 -7.52 -2.30 -31.22
C THR A 162 -6.49 -2.98 -30.32
N ALA A 163 -5.48 -3.59 -30.92
CA ALA A 163 -4.37 -4.19 -30.17
C ALA A 163 -3.62 -3.14 -29.35
N TYR A 164 -3.36 -3.44 -28.08
CA TYR A 164 -2.66 -2.54 -27.17
C TYR A 164 -1.78 -3.36 -26.20
N GLU A 165 -0.51 -3.61 -26.58
CA GLU A 165 0.39 -4.52 -25.86
C GLU A 165 0.57 -4.20 -24.37
N ASN A 166 0.51 -2.93 -23.99
CA ASN A 166 0.70 -2.49 -22.62
C ASN A 166 -0.60 -2.01 -21.96
N PHE A 167 -1.74 -2.61 -22.30
CA PHE A 167 -3.02 -2.16 -21.77
C PHE A 167 -3.09 -2.17 -20.23
N SER A 168 -2.33 -3.04 -19.56
CA SER A 168 -2.24 -3.07 -18.10
C SER A 168 -1.77 -1.75 -17.48
N LEU A 169 -1.03 -0.89 -18.21
CA LEU A 169 -0.68 0.46 -17.78
C LEU A 169 -1.92 1.38 -17.65
N MET A 170 -2.99 1.06 -18.36
CA MET A 170 -4.24 1.83 -18.31
C MET A 170 -5.11 1.44 -17.11
N LEU A 171 -4.80 0.33 -16.43
CA LEU A 171 -5.55 -0.24 -15.33
C LEU A 171 -5.08 0.21 -13.93
N ASP A 172 -4.31 1.28 -13.88
CA ASP A 172 -4.05 2.10 -12.72
C ASP A 172 -5.29 2.97 -12.40
N VAL A 173 -6.40 2.30 -12.15
CA VAL A 173 -7.72 2.88 -11.91
C VAL A 173 -8.23 2.32 -10.59
N PRO A 174 -8.68 3.15 -9.64
CA PRO A 174 -9.22 2.66 -8.38
C PRO A 174 -10.33 1.62 -8.57
N ILE A 175 -10.26 0.55 -7.80
CA ILE A 175 -11.30 -0.48 -7.72
C ILE A 175 -12.10 -0.25 -6.44
N VAL A 176 -13.41 -0.26 -6.56
CA VAL A 176 -14.36 -0.03 -5.46
C VAL A 176 -15.45 -1.11 -5.48
N SER A 177 -16.15 -1.28 -4.36
CA SER A 177 -17.28 -2.20 -4.30
C SER A 177 -18.38 -1.82 -5.30
N ALA A 178 -18.83 -2.78 -6.09
CA ALA A 178 -19.93 -2.59 -7.05
C ALA A 178 -21.22 -2.13 -6.38
N ALA A 179 -21.46 -2.57 -5.13
CA ALA A 179 -22.63 -2.17 -4.35
C ALA A 179 -22.62 -0.68 -3.99
N THR A 180 -21.44 -0.06 -3.91
CA THR A 180 -21.28 1.35 -3.49
C THR A 180 -20.68 2.24 -4.56
N VAL A 181 -20.49 1.76 -5.79
CA VAL A 181 -19.80 2.48 -6.88
C VAL A 181 -20.38 3.88 -7.16
N GLN A 182 -21.67 4.09 -6.91
CA GLN A 182 -22.36 5.38 -7.07
C GLN A 182 -22.36 6.24 -5.79
N SER A 183 -21.84 5.75 -4.68
CA SER A 183 -21.74 6.52 -3.43
C SER A 183 -20.78 7.70 -3.59
N SER A 184 -20.97 8.77 -2.81
CA SER A 184 -20.00 9.87 -2.73
C SER A 184 -18.64 9.43 -2.18
N THR A 185 -18.62 8.33 -1.41
CA THR A 185 -17.42 7.67 -0.92
C THR A 185 -17.66 6.16 -0.96
N PRO A 186 -17.33 5.49 -2.05
CA PRO A 186 -17.50 4.05 -2.17
C PRO A 186 -16.51 3.29 -1.27
N LEU A 187 -16.83 2.03 -0.97
CA LEU A 187 -15.94 1.15 -0.20
C LEU A 187 -14.73 0.75 -1.07
N GLY A 188 -13.54 0.83 -0.48
CA GLY A 188 -12.29 0.43 -1.09
C GLY A 188 -11.58 -0.66 -0.31
N THR A 189 -10.48 -1.16 -0.88
CA THR A 189 -9.61 -2.20 -0.31
C THR A 189 -8.34 -1.62 0.32
N GLY A 190 -8.20 -0.30 0.30
CA GLY A 190 -7.00 0.39 0.75
C GLY A 190 -6.71 0.29 2.25
N PRO A 191 -5.54 0.78 2.68
CA PRO A 191 -5.11 0.72 4.08
C PRO A 191 -5.99 1.50 5.04
N TYR A 192 -6.79 2.43 4.55
CA TYR A 192 -7.72 3.24 5.35
C TYR A 192 -9.14 3.18 4.79
N TYR A 193 -10.10 3.51 5.65
CA TYR A 193 -11.49 3.75 5.27
C TYR A 193 -12.01 5.03 5.94
N LEU A 194 -13.03 5.64 5.36
CA LEU A 194 -13.66 6.84 5.92
C LEU A 194 -14.65 6.46 7.02
N ASP A 195 -14.50 7.09 8.20
CA ASP A 195 -15.41 7.00 9.34
C ASP A 195 -15.74 8.40 9.84
N GLY A 196 -16.85 8.97 9.39
CA GLY A 196 -17.18 10.38 9.61
C GLY A 196 -16.19 11.31 8.89
N GLU A 197 -15.47 12.12 9.66
CA GLU A 197 -14.44 13.06 9.16
C GLU A 197 -13.01 12.55 9.46
N VAL A 198 -12.85 11.25 9.63
CA VAL A 198 -11.55 10.64 9.95
C VAL A 198 -11.32 9.46 9.02
N LEU A 199 -10.11 9.34 8.49
CA LEU A 199 -9.66 8.11 7.86
C LEU A 199 -9.09 7.21 8.96
N ARG A 200 -9.67 6.02 9.13
CA ARG A 200 -9.20 4.99 10.07
C ARG A 200 -8.43 3.92 9.36
N ARG A 201 -7.37 3.45 9.97
CA ARG A 201 -6.60 2.31 9.47
C ARG A 201 -7.47 1.06 9.47
N SER A 202 -7.49 0.36 8.33
CA SER A 202 -8.21 -0.89 8.18
C SER A 202 -7.43 -2.05 8.81
N SER A 203 -8.03 -2.71 9.79
CA SER A 203 -7.48 -3.96 10.35
C SER A 203 -7.61 -5.15 9.38
N ARG A 204 -8.34 -4.99 8.29
CA ARG A 204 -8.55 -6.00 7.23
C ARG A 204 -7.69 -5.80 6.01
N TRP A 205 -6.82 -4.78 6.02
CA TRP A 205 -5.95 -4.55 4.87
C TRP A 205 -5.04 -5.76 4.64
N TRP A 206 -5.09 -6.28 3.43
CA TRP A 206 -4.52 -7.56 3.04
C TRP A 206 -2.99 -7.56 2.90
N GLN A 207 -2.37 -6.40 2.69
CA GLN A 207 -0.92 -6.28 2.49
C GLN A 207 -0.16 -6.28 3.83
N THR A 208 -0.03 -7.44 4.45
CA THR A 208 0.64 -7.58 5.75
C THR A 208 2.16 -7.35 5.71
N GLN A 209 2.77 -7.41 4.53
CA GLN A 209 4.21 -7.19 4.31
C GLN A 209 4.52 -5.77 3.81
N ALA A 210 3.52 -4.94 3.57
CA ALA A 210 3.74 -3.56 3.16
C ALA A 210 4.43 -2.75 4.28
N PRO A 211 5.18 -1.68 3.93
CA PRO A 211 5.74 -0.78 4.93
C PRO A 211 4.66 -0.35 5.91
N ALA A 212 4.98 -0.40 7.19
CA ALA A 212 4.01 -0.17 8.25
C ALA A 212 3.30 1.18 8.07
N VAL A 213 2.01 1.12 7.83
CA VAL A 213 1.13 2.27 7.94
C VAL A 213 1.00 2.55 9.44
N THR A 214 1.69 3.57 9.93
CA THR A 214 1.87 3.79 11.37
C THR A 214 0.79 4.65 12.01
N ALA A 215 0.07 5.47 11.23
CA ALA A 215 -1.00 6.30 11.76
C ALA A 215 -2.27 5.45 11.93
N GLU A 216 -2.84 5.43 13.13
CA GLU A 216 -4.15 4.78 13.38
C GLU A 216 -5.29 5.60 12.77
N THR A 217 -5.14 6.92 12.76
CA THR A 217 -6.13 7.85 12.24
C THR A 217 -5.47 8.99 11.49
N ILE A 218 -6.18 9.50 10.48
CA ILE A 218 -5.84 10.73 9.74
C ILE A 218 -7.07 11.63 9.81
N GLU A 219 -6.92 12.80 10.41
CA GLU A 219 -8.01 13.76 10.54
C GLU A 219 -8.24 14.47 9.21
N LEU A 220 -9.50 14.56 8.77
CA LEU A 220 -9.87 15.33 7.60
C LEU A 220 -10.24 16.75 8.02
N GLN A 221 -9.56 17.73 7.43
CA GLN A 221 -9.73 19.15 7.72
C GLN A 221 -10.39 19.82 6.52
N ALA A 222 -11.62 20.32 6.72
CA ALA A 222 -12.34 21.01 5.65
C ALA A 222 -11.52 22.22 5.20
N ALA A 223 -11.18 22.27 3.92
CA ALA A 223 -10.55 23.41 3.29
C ALA A 223 -11.57 24.54 3.16
N LYS A 224 -11.11 25.79 3.34
CA LYS A 224 -11.94 27.01 3.21
C LYS A 224 -11.85 27.58 1.81
#